data_e705e0972332304c7312857634960a46
#
_entry.id   e705e0972332304c7312857634960a46
#
_cell.length_a   1.000
_cell.length_b   1.000
_cell.length_c   1.000
_cell.angle_alpha   90.00
_cell.angle_beta   90.00
_cell.angle_gamma   90.00
#
_symmetry.space_group_name_H-M   'P 1'
#
loop_
_entity.id
_entity.type
_entity.pdbx_description
1 polymer ?
#
loop_
_entity_poly.entity_id
_entity_poly.type
_entity_poly.pdbx_seq_one_letter_code
_entity_poly.pdbx_strand_id
1 'polypeptide(L)'
;MSYQIPRGCQDIFGDRSYQWQALENILRHICELYNYDEIRTPIFEHTNVFKRENDSSDMVNKEMYTFTLPNSKTSLTIRPEGTAGVVRSFVENKMYANPDLPVKMYYMGPMARHERPQKGRLRIFNQFGVEALGEKSPYVDVETIALAYTILSTVGLKDIKVCINTLGDDASRAAYRSALKAYFKPHYDELCSDCKRRYEQNPLRILDCKVDHDQPFMQQAPSMKDYLNDESKNYFQTVLDLLDTLEIPYEIDDKLVRGLDYYTHTVFEIVSMNKEMGAQSTVLAGGRYDGLISYFGGPKEMSGIGWALGEERLLIALEAENGPLAQKPGLDAYVMCLDESARTYAFEILTQLRAYGYRCEMDMQGRSFKSQFKAVDRMKAKTAILIGETEKAANQVAVKNLETRKQESIDREDLINYLDSLMED
;
A
#
# COMPACT_ATOMS: atom_id res chain seq x y z
N MET A 1 30.03 8.72 18.19
CA MET A 1 28.72 9.13 17.61
C MET A 1 27.94 7.88 17.29
N SER A 2 26.70 7.75 17.75
CA SER A 2 25.82 6.66 17.30
C SER A 2 25.04 7.15 16.11
N TYR A 3 25.09 6.41 15.00
CA TYR A 3 24.25 6.68 13.84
C TYR A 3 22.86 6.11 14.11
N GLN A 4 21.83 6.93 13.91
CA GLN A 4 20.44 6.54 14.12
C GLN A 4 19.62 6.90 12.90
N ILE A 5 18.57 6.12 12.65
CA ILE A 5 17.61 6.40 11.56
C ILE A 5 16.90 7.74 11.82
N PRO A 6 16.63 8.56 10.79
CA PRO A 6 15.86 9.79 10.94
C PRO A 6 14.47 9.53 11.54
N ARG A 7 13.99 10.46 12.37
CA ARG A 7 12.67 10.37 12.98
C ARG A 7 11.56 10.31 11.92
N GLY A 8 10.68 9.32 12.04
CA GLY A 8 9.59 9.09 11.08
C GLY A 8 10.00 8.22 9.90
N CYS A 9 11.15 7.57 9.96
CA CYS A 9 11.58 6.52 9.05
C CYS A 9 11.66 5.19 9.78
N GLN A 10 11.73 4.09 9.05
CA GLN A 10 11.90 2.75 9.60
C GLN A 10 12.76 1.89 8.69
N ASP A 11 13.46 0.92 9.27
CA ASP A 11 14.09 -0.19 8.56
C ASP A 11 13.14 -1.39 8.60
N ILE A 12 12.98 -2.09 7.48
CA ILE A 12 12.15 -3.30 7.36
C ILE A 12 13.07 -4.48 7.14
N PHE A 13 13.17 -5.36 8.13
CA PHE A 13 14.03 -6.56 8.08
C PHE A 13 13.48 -7.68 8.96
N GLY A 14 14.09 -8.88 8.87
CA GLY A 14 13.68 -10.05 9.65
C GLY A 14 12.23 -10.47 9.35
N ASP A 15 11.48 -10.85 10.38
CA ASP A 15 10.10 -11.35 10.22
C ASP A 15 9.17 -10.32 9.58
N ARG A 16 9.42 -9.01 9.82
CA ARG A 16 8.62 -7.95 9.18
C ARG A 16 8.76 -7.96 7.66
N SER A 17 9.96 -8.25 7.12
CA SER A 17 10.13 -8.28 5.66
C SER A 17 9.30 -9.39 4.99
N TYR A 18 9.04 -10.50 5.67
CA TYR A 18 8.17 -11.56 5.14
C TYR A 18 6.70 -11.15 5.09
N GLN A 19 6.23 -10.38 6.08
CA GLN A 19 4.87 -9.80 6.05
C GLN A 19 4.70 -8.85 4.87
N TRP A 20 5.71 -7.99 4.62
CA TRP A 20 5.71 -7.07 3.48
C TRP A 20 5.67 -7.82 2.15
N GLN A 21 6.55 -8.79 1.96
CA GLN A 21 6.58 -9.61 0.74
C GLN A 21 5.25 -10.35 0.50
N ALA A 22 4.66 -10.90 1.55
CA ALA A 22 3.37 -11.58 1.45
C ALA A 22 2.26 -10.60 1.04
N LEU A 23 2.19 -9.42 1.67
CA LEU A 23 1.23 -8.39 1.30
C LEU A 23 1.41 -7.98 -0.16
N GLU A 24 2.63 -7.57 -0.55
CA GLU A 24 2.92 -7.13 -1.91
C GLU A 24 2.60 -8.19 -2.97
N ASN A 25 2.83 -9.47 -2.67
CA ASN A 25 2.50 -10.56 -3.59
C ASN A 25 0.97 -10.71 -3.78
N ILE A 26 0.20 -10.57 -2.70
CA ILE A 26 -1.27 -10.59 -2.78
C ILE A 26 -1.77 -9.39 -3.59
N LEU A 27 -1.24 -8.19 -3.34
CA LEU A 27 -1.60 -6.98 -4.07
C LEU A 27 -1.35 -7.11 -5.57
N ARG A 28 -0.17 -7.60 -5.98
CA ARG A 28 0.17 -7.85 -7.38
C ARG A 28 -0.77 -8.86 -8.01
N HIS A 29 -0.97 -10.00 -7.35
CA HIS A 29 -1.82 -11.06 -7.88
C HIS A 29 -3.26 -10.60 -8.13
N ILE A 30 -3.85 -9.84 -7.20
CA ILE A 30 -5.21 -9.34 -7.40
C ILE A 30 -5.25 -8.29 -8.52
N CYS A 31 -4.24 -7.42 -8.65
CA CYS A 31 -4.14 -6.49 -9.77
C CYS A 31 -4.09 -7.21 -11.13
N GLU A 32 -3.35 -8.31 -11.23
CA GLU A 32 -3.33 -9.15 -12.42
C GLU A 32 -4.73 -9.68 -12.79
N LEU A 33 -5.52 -10.14 -11.79
CA LEU A 33 -6.89 -10.60 -12.02
C LEU A 33 -7.83 -9.49 -12.53
N TYR A 34 -7.57 -8.23 -12.17
CA TYR A 34 -8.33 -7.06 -12.64
C TYR A 34 -7.72 -6.39 -13.88
N ASN A 35 -6.66 -6.99 -14.45
CA ASN A 35 -5.94 -6.49 -15.64
C ASN A 35 -5.33 -5.08 -15.41
N TYR A 36 -4.70 -4.87 -14.25
CA TYR A 36 -3.89 -3.68 -13.95
C TYR A 36 -2.41 -4.00 -14.13
N ASP A 37 -1.69 -3.17 -14.88
CA ASP A 37 -0.26 -3.27 -15.11
C ASP A 37 0.54 -2.46 -14.09
N GLU A 38 1.74 -2.93 -13.72
CA GLU A 38 2.62 -2.18 -12.82
C GLU A 38 3.23 -0.96 -13.53
N ILE A 39 3.14 0.20 -12.88
CA ILE A 39 3.90 1.40 -13.27
C ILE A 39 4.87 1.82 -12.16
N ARG A 40 6.10 2.14 -12.54
CA ARG A 40 7.12 2.68 -11.63
C ARG A 40 7.50 4.08 -12.05
N THR A 41 7.03 5.08 -11.31
CA THR A 41 7.39 6.48 -11.51
C THR A 41 8.66 6.84 -10.72
N PRO A 42 9.40 7.89 -11.10
CA PRO A 42 10.56 8.37 -10.36
C PRO A 42 10.23 8.71 -8.91
N ILE A 43 11.22 8.55 -8.01
CA ILE A 43 11.04 8.91 -6.59
C ILE A 43 10.99 10.44 -6.38
N PHE A 44 11.51 11.21 -7.30
CA PHE A 44 11.39 12.68 -7.33
C PHE A 44 10.94 13.15 -8.70
N GLU A 45 10.16 14.21 -8.72
CA GLU A 45 9.59 14.85 -9.89
C GLU A 45 9.87 16.36 -9.86
N HIS A 46 9.62 17.05 -10.95
CA HIS A 46 9.52 18.50 -10.92
C HIS A 46 8.43 18.92 -9.93
N THR A 47 8.71 19.96 -9.13
CA THR A 47 7.79 20.41 -8.08
C THR A 47 6.39 20.75 -8.59
N ASN A 48 6.27 21.24 -9.84
CA ASN A 48 4.98 21.56 -10.47
C ASN A 48 4.12 20.33 -10.80
N VAL A 49 4.66 19.12 -10.75
CA VAL A 49 3.86 17.89 -10.83
C VAL A 49 2.90 17.80 -9.64
N PHE A 50 3.34 18.21 -8.46
CA PHE A 50 2.54 18.15 -7.23
C PHE A 50 1.92 19.49 -6.85
N LYS A 51 2.59 20.60 -7.12
CA LYS A 51 2.15 21.95 -6.75
C LYS A 51 1.43 22.64 -7.91
N ARG A 52 0.11 22.70 -7.82
CA ARG A 52 -0.76 23.43 -8.74
C ARG A 52 -1.03 24.85 -8.26
N GLU A 53 -1.41 25.73 -9.17
CA GLU A 53 -1.88 27.05 -8.81
C GLU A 53 -3.15 26.94 -7.94
N ASN A 54 -3.19 27.70 -6.84
CA ASN A 54 -4.29 27.70 -5.88
C ASN A 54 -4.58 26.37 -5.15
N ASP A 55 -3.62 25.43 -5.10
CA ASP A 55 -3.78 24.21 -4.31
C ASP A 55 -3.83 24.55 -2.81
N SER A 56 -4.93 24.17 -2.16
CA SER A 56 -5.19 24.45 -0.75
C SER A 56 -4.82 23.30 0.18
N SER A 57 -4.34 22.17 -0.37
CA SER A 57 -4.02 20.98 0.40
C SER A 57 -2.85 21.19 1.35
N ASP A 58 -2.95 20.62 2.55
CA ASP A 58 -1.86 20.68 3.52
C ASP A 58 -0.62 19.92 3.02
N MET A 59 -0.81 18.86 2.23
CA MET A 59 0.27 18.11 1.60
C MET A 59 1.17 19.03 0.77
N VAL A 60 0.58 19.83 -0.12
CA VAL A 60 1.33 20.75 -0.99
C VAL A 60 1.94 21.90 -0.21
N ASN A 61 1.19 22.46 0.74
CA ASN A 61 1.60 23.70 1.41
C ASN A 61 2.55 23.49 2.61
N LYS A 62 2.55 22.30 3.24
CA LYS A 62 3.25 22.07 4.51
C LYS A 62 4.12 20.81 4.53
N GLU A 63 3.84 19.79 3.67
CA GLU A 63 4.35 18.45 3.89
C GLU A 63 5.35 17.95 2.83
N MET A 64 5.52 18.66 1.71
CA MET A 64 6.45 18.25 0.66
C MET A 64 7.91 18.43 1.04
N TYR A 65 8.76 17.46 0.69
CA TYR A 65 10.21 17.58 0.71
C TYR A 65 10.69 18.09 -0.64
N THR A 66 10.92 19.40 -0.73
CA THR A 66 11.35 20.09 -1.95
C THR A 66 12.80 20.54 -1.83
N PHE A 67 13.56 20.37 -2.89
CA PHE A 67 14.97 20.77 -2.94
C PHE A 67 15.34 21.31 -4.32
N THR A 68 16.43 22.03 -4.37
CA THR A 68 17.02 22.57 -5.61
C THR A 68 18.41 21.97 -5.77
N LEU A 69 18.75 21.52 -6.97
CA LEU A 69 20.08 20.99 -7.25
C LEU A 69 21.14 22.12 -7.23
N PRO A 70 22.37 21.82 -6.79
CA PRO A 70 23.47 22.79 -6.88
C PRO A 70 23.61 23.32 -8.30
N ASN A 71 23.78 24.65 -8.43
CA ASN A 71 23.95 25.34 -9.72
C ASN A 71 22.75 25.19 -10.70
N SER A 72 21.56 24.87 -10.22
CA SER A 72 20.34 24.78 -11.01
C SER A 72 19.22 25.63 -10.40
N LYS A 73 18.31 26.11 -11.23
CA LYS A 73 17.05 26.75 -10.79
C LYS A 73 15.89 25.73 -10.72
N THR A 74 16.16 24.50 -11.08
CA THR A 74 15.15 23.44 -11.14
C THR A 74 14.77 23.01 -9.72
N SER A 75 13.50 23.18 -9.39
CA SER A 75 12.91 22.70 -8.14
C SER A 75 12.38 21.28 -8.31
N LEU A 76 12.83 20.38 -7.46
CA LEU A 76 12.43 18.97 -7.42
C LEU A 76 11.78 18.66 -6.09
N THR A 77 10.85 17.72 -6.09
CA THR A 77 10.12 17.28 -4.89
C THR A 77 10.13 15.76 -4.82
N ILE A 78 10.47 15.21 -3.65
CA ILE A 78 10.29 13.78 -3.40
C ILE A 78 8.78 13.50 -3.41
N ARG A 79 8.34 12.50 -4.18
CA ARG A 79 6.91 12.23 -4.38
C ARG A 79 6.17 12.06 -3.06
N PRO A 80 5.16 12.90 -2.77
CA PRO A 80 4.34 12.78 -1.56
C PRO A 80 3.14 11.84 -1.74
N GLU A 81 2.86 11.45 -3.00
CA GLU A 81 1.80 10.54 -3.44
C GLU A 81 2.11 10.02 -4.84
N GLY A 82 1.38 8.99 -5.32
CA GLY A 82 1.67 8.35 -6.61
C GLY A 82 0.87 8.88 -7.78
N THR A 83 -0.39 9.28 -7.58
CA THR A 83 -1.35 9.63 -8.64
C THR A 83 -0.83 10.67 -9.63
N ALA A 84 -0.28 11.78 -9.14
CA ALA A 84 0.22 12.85 -10.02
C ALA A 84 1.36 12.38 -10.93
N GLY A 85 2.28 11.55 -10.40
CA GLY A 85 3.36 10.95 -11.20
C GLY A 85 2.84 9.98 -12.27
N VAL A 86 1.82 9.19 -11.94
CA VAL A 86 1.17 8.27 -12.89
C VAL A 86 0.46 9.05 -13.99
N VAL A 87 -0.35 10.07 -13.64
CA VAL A 87 -1.05 10.90 -14.63
C VAL A 87 -0.09 11.69 -15.50
N ARG A 88 1.02 12.24 -14.94
CA ARG A 88 2.09 12.85 -15.72
C ARG A 88 2.65 11.86 -16.75
N SER A 89 2.96 10.63 -16.33
CA SER A 89 3.47 9.57 -17.21
C SER A 89 2.48 9.18 -18.30
N PHE A 90 1.19 9.05 -17.95
CA PHE A 90 0.10 8.78 -18.89
C PHE A 90 0.03 9.82 -20.02
N VAL A 91 0.14 11.11 -19.67
CA VAL A 91 0.10 12.21 -20.65
C VAL A 91 1.40 12.30 -21.46
N GLU A 92 2.56 12.25 -20.79
CA GLU A 92 3.87 12.38 -21.43
C GLU A 92 4.11 11.28 -22.48
N ASN A 93 3.72 10.03 -22.16
CA ASN A 93 3.86 8.89 -23.06
C ASN A 93 2.65 8.70 -23.99
N LYS A 94 1.69 9.65 -24.02
CA LYS A 94 0.50 9.63 -24.86
C LYS A 94 -0.30 8.33 -24.74
N MET A 95 -0.35 7.75 -23.54
CA MET A 95 -1.09 6.51 -23.29
C MET A 95 -2.60 6.69 -23.56
N TYR A 96 -3.09 7.93 -23.55
CA TYR A 96 -4.46 8.29 -23.93
C TYR A 96 -4.81 7.96 -25.41
N ALA A 97 -3.81 7.66 -26.24
CA ALA A 97 -4.02 7.21 -27.63
C ALA A 97 -4.21 5.69 -27.71
N ASN A 98 -4.18 4.96 -26.60
CA ASN A 98 -4.47 3.54 -26.56
C ASN A 98 -5.94 3.31 -26.99
N PRO A 99 -6.22 2.37 -27.93
CA PRO A 99 -7.59 2.04 -28.27
C PRO A 99 -8.36 1.34 -27.14
N ASP A 100 -7.64 0.69 -26.23
CA ASP A 100 -8.22 -0.06 -25.11
C ASP A 100 -8.21 0.79 -23.82
N LEU A 101 -9.14 1.72 -23.72
CA LEU A 101 -9.35 2.53 -22.52
C LEU A 101 -10.38 1.87 -21.58
N PRO A 102 -10.28 2.07 -20.25
CA PRO A 102 -9.25 2.82 -19.54
C PRO A 102 -7.91 2.11 -19.48
N VAL A 103 -6.81 2.87 -19.49
CA VAL A 103 -5.49 2.34 -19.10
C VAL A 103 -5.48 2.14 -17.59
N LYS A 104 -5.29 0.91 -17.17
CA LYS A 104 -5.32 0.49 -15.77
C LYS A 104 -3.91 0.22 -15.26
N MET A 105 -3.49 0.96 -14.23
CA MET A 105 -2.14 0.85 -13.69
C MET A 105 -2.17 0.78 -12.16
N TYR A 106 -1.25 0.01 -11.58
CA TYR A 106 -0.95 0.07 -10.15
C TYR A 106 0.51 0.46 -9.91
N TYR A 107 0.75 1.10 -8.78
CA TYR A 107 2.08 1.43 -8.33
C TYR A 107 2.29 1.03 -6.87
N MET A 108 3.55 0.81 -6.51
CA MET A 108 3.97 0.42 -5.18
C MET A 108 5.32 1.08 -4.85
N GLY A 109 5.48 1.58 -3.65
CA GLY A 109 6.77 2.07 -3.20
C GLY A 109 6.74 3.27 -2.26
N PRO A 110 7.92 3.82 -1.93
CA PRO A 110 8.07 4.85 -0.92
C PRO A 110 7.56 6.21 -1.38
N MET A 111 6.88 6.90 -0.45
CA MET A 111 6.44 8.29 -0.51
C MET A 111 7.03 9.06 0.66
N ALA A 112 7.09 10.39 0.55
CA ALA A 112 7.66 11.24 1.59
C ALA A 112 6.75 12.42 1.94
N ARG A 113 6.37 12.54 3.24
CA ARG A 113 5.61 13.68 3.77
C ARG A 113 6.19 14.17 5.09
N HIS A 114 6.40 15.47 5.21
CA HIS A 114 6.89 16.08 6.45
C HIS A 114 5.75 16.23 7.47
N GLU A 115 5.20 15.11 7.89
CA GLU A 115 4.15 15.05 8.90
C GLU A 115 4.73 14.81 10.32
N ARG A 116 3.88 15.05 11.34
CA ARG A 116 4.21 14.64 12.72
C ARG A 116 4.09 13.11 12.80
N PRO A 117 5.20 12.38 13.05
CA PRO A 117 5.16 10.93 13.11
C PRO A 117 4.30 10.41 14.25
N GLN A 118 3.50 9.40 13.98
CA GLN A 118 2.69 8.65 14.92
C GLN A 118 2.46 7.22 14.42
N LYS A 119 1.82 6.35 15.20
CA LYS A 119 1.55 4.95 14.80
C LYS A 119 0.82 4.93 13.44
N GLY A 120 1.39 4.22 12.45
CA GLY A 120 0.83 4.13 11.09
C GLY A 120 0.93 5.42 10.24
N ARG A 121 1.68 6.44 10.68
CA ARG A 121 1.92 7.68 9.94
C ARG A 121 3.38 8.07 10.05
N LEU A 122 4.13 7.76 9.01
CA LEU A 122 5.57 7.98 8.92
C LEU A 122 5.88 9.15 7.96
N ARG A 123 7.11 9.65 8.01
CA ARG A 123 7.62 10.63 7.05
C ARG A 123 8.06 10.01 5.74
N ILE A 124 8.64 8.81 5.81
CA ILE A 124 8.84 7.93 4.65
C ILE A 124 7.96 6.71 4.92
N PHE A 125 7.03 6.46 4.01
CA PHE A 125 6.05 5.38 4.09
C PHE A 125 5.86 4.76 2.72
N ASN A 126 5.38 3.52 2.67
CA ASN A 126 5.08 2.87 1.40
C ASN A 126 3.59 2.99 1.08
N GLN A 127 3.33 3.31 -0.16
CA GLN A 127 1.99 3.44 -0.70
C GLN A 127 1.81 2.47 -1.85
N PHE A 128 0.74 1.71 -1.79
CA PHE A 128 0.19 1.01 -2.92
C PHE A 128 -1.02 1.78 -3.43
N GLY A 129 -1.14 1.93 -4.75
CA GLY A 129 -2.28 2.60 -5.35
C GLY A 129 -2.58 2.10 -6.75
N VAL A 130 -3.79 2.35 -7.21
CA VAL A 130 -4.27 2.01 -8.55
C VAL A 130 -4.89 3.23 -9.22
N GLU A 131 -4.76 3.31 -10.53
CA GLU A 131 -5.32 4.38 -11.35
C GLU A 131 -5.91 3.77 -12.63
N ALA A 132 -7.16 4.10 -12.92
CA ALA A 132 -7.84 3.79 -14.19
C ALA A 132 -8.07 5.09 -14.95
N LEU A 133 -7.38 5.27 -16.07
CA LEU A 133 -7.24 6.54 -16.77
C LEU A 133 -7.81 6.48 -18.18
N GLY A 134 -8.57 7.50 -18.56
CA GLY A 134 -9.06 7.70 -19.92
C GLY A 134 -10.56 7.53 -20.10
N GLU A 135 -11.30 7.05 -19.09
CA GLU A 135 -12.73 6.75 -19.21
C GLU A 135 -13.54 7.40 -18.08
N LYS A 136 -14.69 8.02 -18.45
CA LYS A 136 -15.66 8.57 -17.51
C LYS A 136 -16.91 7.69 -17.48
N SER A 137 -16.90 6.69 -16.62
CA SER A 137 -18.00 5.74 -16.48
C SER A 137 -18.20 5.31 -15.03
N PRO A 138 -19.43 5.23 -14.50
CA PRO A 138 -19.71 4.72 -13.17
C PRO A 138 -19.28 3.24 -13.01
N TYR A 139 -19.21 2.47 -14.09
CA TYR A 139 -18.70 1.09 -14.06
C TYR A 139 -17.22 1.04 -13.70
N VAL A 140 -16.42 1.98 -14.20
CA VAL A 140 -14.98 2.07 -13.85
C VAL A 140 -14.81 2.47 -12.38
N ASP A 141 -15.69 3.35 -11.87
CA ASP A 141 -15.68 3.73 -10.46
C ASP A 141 -15.92 2.52 -9.57
N VAL A 142 -16.97 1.75 -9.89
CA VAL A 142 -17.34 0.58 -9.08
C VAL A 142 -16.34 -0.55 -9.23
N GLU A 143 -15.78 -0.81 -10.43
CA GLU A 143 -14.69 -1.78 -10.60
C GLU A 143 -13.49 -1.43 -9.71
N THR A 144 -13.14 -0.14 -9.67
CA THR A 144 -12.01 0.38 -8.86
C THR A 144 -12.27 0.23 -7.36
N ILE A 145 -13.51 0.44 -6.90
CA ILE A 145 -13.94 0.20 -5.51
C ILE A 145 -13.98 -1.30 -5.21
N ALA A 146 -14.49 -2.11 -6.14
CA ALA A 146 -14.55 -3.58 -6.00
C ALA A 146 -13.13 -4.18 -5.86
N LEU A 147 -12.17 -3.70 -6.66
CA LEU A 147 -10.76 -4.08 -6.53
C LEU A 147 -10.24 -3.77 -5.12
N ALA A 148 -10.51 -2.58 -4.59
CA ALA A 148 -10.12 -2.19 -3.24
C ALA A 148 -10.74 -3.12 -2.18
N TYR A 149 -12.03 -3.40 -2.29
CA TYR A 149 -12.75 -4.28 -1.38
C TYR A 149 -12.23 -5.73 -1.45
N THR A 150 -11.97 -6.23 -2.66
CA THR A 150 -11.40 -7.56 -2.89
C THR A 150 -10.03 -7.71 -2.24
N ILE A 151 -9.14 -6.71 -2.42
CA ILE A 151 -7.82 -6.71 -1.78
C ILE A 151 -7.96 -6.80 -0.26
N LEU A 152 -8.74 -5.91 0.35
CA LEU A 152 -8.86 -5.84 1.81
C LEU A 152 -9.50 -7.11 2.40
N SER A 153 -10.47 -7.69 1.69
CA SER A 153 -11.08 -8.96 2.09
C SER A 153 -10.12 -10.14 1.95
N THR A 154 -9.35 -10.20 0.86
CA THR A 154 -8.38 -11.29 0.61
C THR A 154 -7.23 -11.28 1.61
N VAL A 155 -6.73 -10.11 2.02
CA VAL A 155 -5.72 -10.03 3.08
C VAL A 155 -6.29 -10.33 4.48
N GLY A 156 -7.61 -10.45 4.61
CA GLY A 156 -8.28 -10.91 5.82
C GLY A 156 -8.83 -9.83 6.74
N LEU A 157 -8.94 -8.57 6.29
CA LEU A 157 -9.67 -7.55 7.03
C LEU A 157 -11.18 -7.82 6.96
N LYS A 158 -11.83 -7.93 8.12
CA LYS A 158 -13.26 -8.27 8.25
C LYS A 158 -14.12 -7.08 8.60
N ASP A 159 -13.65 -6.27 9.54
CA ASP A 159 -14.40 -5.13 10.07
C ASP A 159 -14.06 -3.87 9.26
N ILE A 160 -14.46 -3.86 7.97
CA ILE A 160 -14.26 -2.71 7.07
C ILE A 160 -15.59 -2.11 6.63
N LYS A 161 -15.59 -0.80 6.41
CA LYS A 161 -16.74 -0.03 5.95
C LYS A 161 -16.34 0.87 4.81
N VAL A 162 -17.07 0.81 3.70
CA VAL A 162 -16.92 1.75 2.60
C VAL A 162 -17.75 2.99 2.90
N CYS A 163 -17.10 4.13 3.10
CA CYS A 163 -17.74 5.43 3.18
C CYS A 163 -17.63 6.08 1.80
N ILE A 164 -18.76 6.48 1.21
CA ILE A 164 -18.81 7.01 -0.15
C ILE A 164 -19.59 8.34 -0.20
N ASN A 165 -19.18 9.24 -1.08
CA ASN A 165 -19.87 10.47 -1.39
C ASN A 165 -19.67 10.83 -2.87
N THR A 166 -20.38 11.88 -3.32
CA THR A 166 -20.12 12.52 -4.61
C THR A 166 -19.84 14.01 -4.43
N LEU A 167 -18.88 14.52 -5.19
CA LEU A 167 -18.59 15.96 -5.28
C LEU A 167 -19.23 16.58 -6.53
N GLY A 168 -19.95 15.79 -7.33
CA GLY A 168 -20.55 16.22 -8.58
C GLY A 168 -19.53 16.69 -9.63
N ASP A 169 -20.06 17.25 -10.69
CA ASP A 169 -19.29 17.90 -11.74
C ASP A 169 -18.86 19.34 -11.33
N ASP A 170 -18.17 20.04 -12.23
CA ASP A 170 -17.69 21.40 -11.96
C ASP A 170 -18.83 22.40 -11.72
N ALA A 171 -19.99 22.25 -12.38
CA ALA A 171 -21.15 23.12 -12.19
C ALA A 171 -21.79 22.91 -10.81
N SER A 172 -22.02 21.66 -10.42
CA SER A 172 -22.51 21.26 -9.11
C SER A 172 -21.57 21.72 -7.99
N ARG A 173 -20.25 21.53 -8.17
CA ARG A 173 -19.24 21.99 -7.22
C ARG A 173 -19.21 23.52 -7.08
N ALA A 174 -19.33 24.26 -8.16
CA ALA A 174 -19.37 25.72 -8.12
C ALA A 174 -20.60 26.24 -7.33
N ALA A 175 -21.77 25.65 -7.58
CA ALA A 175 -22.99 25.97 -6.84
C ALA A 175 -22.84 25.66 -5.34
N TYR A 176 -22.31 24.48 -5.00
CA TYR A 176 -22.09 24.07 -3.62
C TYR A 176 -21.05 24.95 -2.90
N ARG A 177 -19.92 25.28 -3.56
CA ARG A 177 -18.93 26.21 -2.99
C ARG A 177 -19.54 27.56 -2.65
N SER A 178 -20.42 28.10 -3.50
CA SER A 178 -21.14 29.35 -3.27
C SER A 178 -22.06 29.23 -2.06
N ALA A 179 -22.79 28.13 -1.94
CA ALA A 179 -23.66 27.85 -0.81
C ALA A 179 -22.90 27.73 0.51
N LEU A 180 -21.79 26.99 0.52
CA LEU A 180 -20.92 26.87 1.70
C LEU A 180 -20.32 28.21 2.12
N LYS A 181 -19.88 29.05 1.17
CA LYS A 181 -19.41 30.40 1.49
C LYS A 181 -20.51 31.26 2.11
N ALA A 182 -21.71 31.22 1.55
CA ALA A 182 -22.86 31.94 2.12
C ALA A 182 -23.20 31.43 3.53
N TYR A 183 -23.22 30.12 3.70
CA TYR A 183 -23.51 29.48 4.97
C TYR A 183 -22.49 29.79 6.07
N PHE A 184 -21.18 29.66 5.80
CA PHE A 184 -20.14 29.90 6.80
C PHE A 184 -19.82 31.39 7.02
N LYS A 185 -20.33 32.30 6.18
CA LYS A 185 -20.07 33.74 6.34
C LYS A 185 -20.45 34.29 7.73
N PRO A 186 -21.66 34.01 8.28
CA PRO A 186 -22.01 34.50 9.64
C PRO A 186 -21.17 33.84 10.74
N HIS A 187 -20.59 32.67 10.51
CA HIS A 187 -19.75 31.91 11.44
C HIS A 187 -18.24 32.16 11.25
N TYR A 188 -17.85 33.08 10.35
CA TYR A 188 -16.45 33.28 9.96
C TYR A 188 -15.52 33.54 11.15
N ASP A 189 -15.96 34.34 12.11
CA ASP A 189 -15.17 34.69 13.31
C ASP A 189 -14.98 33.50 14.26
N GLU A 190 -15.89 32.55 14.27
CA GLU A 190 -15.90 31.33 15.07
C GLU A 190 -14.98 30.23 14.48
N LEU A 191 -14.64 30.32 13.18
CA LEU A 191 -13.78 29.36 12.53
C LEU A 191 -12.34 29.38 13.03
N CYS A 192 -11.71 28.22 13.13
CA CYS A 192 -10.28 28.13 13.42
C CYS A 192 -9.43 28.76 12.30
N SER A 193 -8.16 29.01 12.56
CA SER A 193 -7.25 29.68 11.61
C SER A 193 -7.15 28.95 10.26
N ASP A 194 -7.13 27.62 10.28
CA ASP A 194 -7.09 26.81 9.04
C ASP A 194 -8.42 26.89 8.27
N CYS A 195 -9.57 26.89 8.96
CA CYS A 195 -10.87 27.04 8.33
C CYS A 195 -11.09 28.46 7.76
N LYS A 196 -10.57 29.51 8.38
CA LYS A 196 -10.56 30.86 7.81
C LYS A 196 -9.80 30.90 6.47
N ARG A 197 -8.64 30.26 6.41
CA ARG A 197 -7.90 30.12 5.14
C ARG A 197 -8.66 29.30 4.11
N ARG A 198 -9.23 28.14 4.51
CA ARG A 198 -10.02 27.25 3.66
C ARG A 198 -11.28 27.93 3.13
N TYR A 199 -11.91 28.80 3.91
CA TYR A 199 -13.07 29.60 3.48
C TYR A 199 -12.76 30.43 2.22
N GLU A 200 -11.58 31.02 2.14
CA GLU A 200 -11.16 31.80 0.97
C GLU A 200 -10.74 30.91 -0.21
N GLN A 201 -10.00 29.87 0.04
CA GLN A 201 -9.38 29.03 -0.99
C GLN A 201 -10.32 27.91 -1.48
N ASN A 202 -10.79 27.05 -0.57
CA ASN A 202 -11.66 25.93 -0.85
C ASN A 202 -12.58 25.60 0.34
N PRO A 203 -13.79 26.15 0.40
CA PRO A 203 -14.70 26.00 1.54
C PRO A 203 -15.17 24.55 1.77
N LEU A 204 -15.10 23.66 0.76
CA LEU A 204 -15.38 22.23 0.96
C LEU A 204 -14.46 21.62 2.04
N ARG A 205 -13.22 22.09 2.14
CA ARG A 205 -12.23 21.59 3.12
C ARG A 205 -12.57 21.98 4.57
N ILE A 206 -13.53 22.89 4.80
CA ILE A 206 -14.02 23.20 6.15
C ILE A 206 -14.73 21.98 6.73
N LEU A 207 -15.47 21.23 5.91
CA LEU A 207 -16.21 20.03 6.34
C LEU A 207 -15.29 18.92 6.92
N ASP A 208 -14.03 18.88 6.51
CA ASP A 208 -13.00 17.94 7.00
C ASP A 208 -12.15 18.54 8.15
N CYS A 209 -12.67 19.55 8.85
CA CYS A 209 -11.90 20.17 9.93
C CYS A 209 -12.01 19.38 11.23
N LYS A 210 -10.88 18.92 11.75
CA LYS A 210 -10.83 18.21 13.04
C LYS A 210 -10.99 19.11 14.26
N VAL A 211 -10.72 20.42 14.11
CA VAL A 211 -10.81 21.41 15.22
C VAL A 211 -12.26 21.88 15.34
N ASP A 212 -12.89 22.22 14.22
CA ASP A 212 -14.25 22.80 14.21
C ASP A 212 -15.34 21.72 14.09
N HIS A 213 -14.95 20.41 13.97
CA HIS A 213 -15.87 19.30 13.69
C HIS A 213 -17.09 19.24 14.62
N ASP A 214 -16.89 19.48 15.92
CA ASP A 214 -17.94 19.37 16.95
C ASP A 214 -18.78 20.66 17.09
N GLN A 215 -18.49 21.69 16.31
CA GLN A 215 -19.26 22.93 16.36
C GLN A 215 -20.68 22.73 15.83
N PRO A 216 -21.72 23.33 16.44
CA PRO A 216 -23.11 23.16 16.02
C PRO A 216 -23.35 23.53 14.54
N PHE A 217 -22.71 24.57 14.05
CA PHE A 217 -22.81 24.98 12.65
C PHE A 217 -22.22 23.98 11.65
N MET A 218 -21.29 23.11 12.08
CA MET A 218 -20.75 22.05 11.23
C MET A 218 -21.79 20.94 10.97
N GLN A 219 -22.69 20.70 11.93
CA GLN A 219 -23.72 19.66 11.78
C GLN A 219 -24.84 20.08 10.84
N GLN A 220 -25.08 21.40 10.69
CA GLN A 220 -26.14 21.98 9.88
C GLN A 220 -25.63 22.49 8.52
N ALA A 221 -24.38 22.23 8.18
CA ALA A 221 -23.85 22.63 6.89
C ALA A 221 -24.64 21.99 5.73
N PRO A 222 -24.90 22.72 4.63
CA PRO A 222 -25.63 22.19 3.50
C PRO A 222 -24.97 20.93 2.92
N SER A 223 -25.79 19.98 2.43
CA SER A 223 -25.30 18.75 1.80
C SER A 223 -25.01 18.98 0.32
N MET A 224 -23.97 18.33 -0.21
CA MET A 224 -23.64 18.34 -1.64
C MET A 224 -24.80 17.83 -2.51
N LYS A 225 -25.59 16.88 -2.01
CA LYS A 225 -26.73 16.27 -2.71
C LYS A 225 -27.75 17.30 -3.20
N ASP A 226 -27.93 18.40 -2.45
CA ASP A 226 -28.93 19.45 -2.78
C ASP A 226 -28.48 20.33 -3.96
N TYR A 227 -27.21 20.25 -4.35
CA TYR A 227 -26.57 21.07 -5.39
C TYR A 227 -26.13 20.26 -6.62
N LEU A 228 -26.38 18.96 -6.64
CA LEU A 228 -26.12 18.13 -7.80
C LEU A 228 -27.12 18.46 -8.93
N ASN A 229 -26.60 18.58 -10.14
CA ASN A 229 -27.43 18.53 -11.33
C ASN A 229 -27.93 17.11 -11.63
N ASP A 230 -28.86 16.97 -12.58
CA ASP A 230 -29.47 15.66 -12.87
C ASP A 230 -28.44 14.64 -13.41
N GLU A 231 -27.44 15.07 -14.20
CA GLU A 231 -26.39 14.21 -14.69
C GLU A 231 -25.57 13.63 -13.52
N SER A 232 -25.11 14.48 -12.60
CA SER A 232 -24.34 14.05 -11.43
C SER A 232 -25.15 13.19 -10.46
N LYS A 233 -26.46 13.45 -10.32
CA LYS A 233 -27.36 12.60 -9.53
C LYS A 233 -27.49 11.21 -10.13
N ASN A 234 -27.75 11.14 -11.45
CA ASN A 234 -27.89 9.86 -12.16
C ASN A 234 -26.57 9.07 -12.14
N TYR A 235 -25.45 9.76 -12.33
CA TYR A 235 -24.12 9.13 -12.23
C TYR A 235 -23.92 8.48 -10.87
N PHE A 236 -24.13 9.23 -9.79
CA PHE A 236 -23.94 8.72 -8.44
C PHE A 236 -24.93 7.62 -8.09
N GLN A 237 -26.20 7.73 -8.51
CA GLN A 237 -27.18 6.67 -8.32
C GLN A 237 -26.76 5.38 -9.02
N THR A 238 -26.23 5.44 -10.24
CA THR A 238 -25.70 4.27 -10.96
C THR A 238 -24.54 3.63 -10.20
N VAL A 239 -23.65 4.44 -9.60
CA VAL A 239 -22.58 3.89 -8.75
C VAL A 239 -23.16 3.11 -7.56
N LEU A 240 -24.16 3.66 -6.87
CA LEU A 240 -24.80 2.99 -5.73
C LEU A 240 -25.51 1.70 -6.14
N ASP A 241 -26.29 1.73 -7.22
CA ASP A 241 -27.01 0.56 -7.75
C ASP A 241 -26.04 -0.59 -8.14
N LEU A 242 -24.87 -0.24 -8.68
CA LEU A 242 -23.83 -1.21 -9.02
C LEU A 242 -23.16 -1.79 -7.77
N LEU A 243 -22.89 -0.98 -6.74
CA LEU A 243 -22.38 -1.46 -5.46
C LEU A 243 -23.36 -2.42 -4.77
N ASP A 244 -24.67 -2.09 -4.82
CA ASP A 244 -25.75 -2.98 -4.33
C ASP A 244 -25.77 -4.30 -5.11
N THR A 245 -25.62 -4.25 -6.45
CA THR A 245 -25.58 -5.43 -7.32
C THR A 245 -24.40 -6.35 -6.99
N LEU A 246 -23.27 -5.78 -6.61
CA LEU A 246 -22.06 -6.52 -6.21
C LEU A 246 -22.05 -6.90 -4.72
N GLU A 247 -23.11 -6.57 -3.99
CA GLU A 247 -23.21 -6.81 -2.54
C GLU A 247 -22.05 -6.20 -1.73
N ILE A 248 -21.48 -5.07 -2.21
CA ILE A 248 -20.43 -4.34 -1.50
C ILE A 248 -21.09 -3.39 -0.50
N PRO A 249 -20.93 -3.60 0.83
CA PRO A 249 -21.57 -2.76 1.83
C PRO A 249 -20.95 -1.37 1.87
N TYR A 250 -21.79 -0.33 1.82
CA TYR A 250 -21.36 1.07 1.89
C TYR A 250 -22.24 1.91 2.81
N GLU A 251 -21.71 3.05 3.20
CA GLU A 251 -22.46 4.13 3.86
C GLU A 251 -22.21 5.45 3.13
N ILE A 252 -23.25 6.19 2.87
CA ILE A 252 -23.13 7.53 2.28
C ILE A 252 -22.76 8.51 3.40
N ASP A 253 -21.59 9.15 3.25
CA ASP A 253 -21.11 10.18 4.18
C ASP A 253 -21.12 11.54 3.48
N ASP A 254 -22.15 12.34 3.72
CA ASP A 254 -22.35 13.66 3.10
C ASP A 254 -21.25 14.68 3.44
N LYS A 255 -20.43 14.40 4.44
CA LYS A 255 -19.31 15.25 4.85
C LYS A 255 -17.96 14.75 4.30
N LEU A 256 -17.95 13.58 3.67
CA LEU A 256 -16.73 13.05 3.09
C LEU A 256 -16.24 13.94 1.94
N VAL A 257 -15.13 14.60 2.19
CA VAL A 257 -14.33 15.32 1.20
C VAL A 257 -12.90 14.80 1.26
N ARG A 258 -12.12 14.98 0.20
CA ARG A 258 -10.77 14.43 0.13
C ARG A 258 -9.70 15.49 0.41
N GLY A 259 -8.54 15.01 0.88
CA GLY A 259 -7.38 15.84 1.22
C GLY A 259 -6.71 16.55 0.04
N LEU A 260 -7.11 16.27 -1.19
CA LEU A 260 -6.54 16.83 -2.42
C LEU A 260 -7.64 17.51 -3.23
N ASP A 261 -7.34 18.64 -3.86
CA ASP A 261 -8.34 19.53 -4.49
C ASP A 261 -8.78 19.10 -5.90
N TYR A 262 -8.21 18.01 -6.43
CA TYR A 262 -8.49 17.56 -7.80
C TYR A 262 -9.73 16.65 -7.93
N TYR A 263 -10.31 16.17 -6.81
CA TYR A 263 -11.40 15.22 -6.87
C TYR A 263 -12.72 15.84 -7.37
N THR A 264 -13.44 15.01 -8.15
CA THR A 264 -14.77 15.25 -8.72
C THR A 264 -15.63 14.01 -8.51
N HIS A 265 -16.94 14.08 -8.77
CA HIS A 265 -17.85 12.94 -8.70
C HIS A 265 -17.59 11.99 -7.51
N THR A 266 -17.38 10.72 -7.76
CA THR A 266 -17.19 9.67 -6.73
C THR A 266 -15.95 9.92 -5.87
N VAL A 267 -16.14 9.97 -4.56
CA VAL A 267 -15.07 9.94 -3.56
C VAL A 267 -15.40 8.89 -2.52
N PHE A 268 -14.39 8.17 -2.05
CA PHE A 268 -14.60 7.11 -1.07
C PHE A 268 -13.40 6.89 -0.15
N GLU A 269 -13.69 6.33 0.99
CA GLU A 269 -12.71 5.80 1.94
C GLU A 269 -13.16 4.42 2.39
N ILE A 270 -12.21 3.53 2.63
CA ILE A 270 -12.47 2.29 3.35
C ILE A 270 -11.82 2.41 4.72
N VAL A 271 -12.66 2.30 5.74
CA VAL A 271 -12.25 2.46 7.13
C VAL A 271 -12.32 1.14 7.87
N SER A 272 -11.33 0.87 8.72
CA SER A 272 -11.39 -0.23 9.68
C SER A 272 -12.23 0.20 10.88
N MET A 273 -13.16 -0.63 11.28
CA MET A 273 -13.99 -0.42 12.47
C MET A 273 -13.30 -0.90 13.75
N ASN A 274 -12.09 -1.44 13.64
CA ASN A 274 -11.30 -1.89 14.78
C ASN A 274 -10.89 -0.71 15.67
N LYS A 275 -11.29 -0.74 16.93
CA LYS A 275 -11.03 0.34 17.91
C LYS A 275 -9.54 0.58 18.17
N GLU A 276 -8.68 -0.40 17.94
CA GLU A 276 -7.22 -0.25 18.10
C GLU A 276 -6.59 0.69 17.04
N MET A 277 -7.27 0.93 15.92
CA MET A 277 -6.86 1.88 14.89
C MET A 277 -7.10 3.34 15.32
N GLY A 278 -7.97 3.58 16.28
CA GLY A 278 -8.27 4.91 16.84
C GLY A 278 -8.69 5.92 15.76
N ALA A 279 -8.18 7.15 15.85
CA ALA A 279 -8.47 8.23 14.89
C ALA A 279 -7.87 8.02 13.48
N GLN A 280 -7.23 6.87 13.22
CA GLN A 280 -6.58 6.52 11.95
C GLN A 280 -7.22 5.31 11.28
N SER A 281 -8.54 5.23 11.39
CA SER A 281 -9.33 4.11 10.86
C SER A 281 -9.32 4.01 9.31
N THR A 282 -9.04 5.08 8.58
CA THR A 282 -8.96 5.05 7.12
C THR A 282 -7.75 4.22 6.67
N VAL A 283 -8.02 3.07 6.04
CA VAL A 283 -7.02 2.16 5.49
C VAL A 283 -6.68 2.53 4.06
N LEU A 284 -7.72 2.87 3.28
CA LEU A 284 -7.64 3.15 1.85
C LEU A 284 -8.54 4.35 1.53
N ALA A 285 -8.13 5.13 0.53
CA ALA A 285 -8.91 6.29 0.13
C ALA A 285 -8.67 6.70 -1.32
N GLY A 286 -9.73 7.09 -2.01
CA GLY A 286 -9.67 7.42 -3.42
C GLY A 286 -10.85 8.22 -3.93
N GLY A 287 -10.95 8.29 -5.26
CA GLY A 287 -12.03 8.95 -5.97
C GLY A 287 -11.68 9.33 -7.40
N ARG A 288 -12.64 9.93 -8.08
CA ARG A 288 -12.54 10.38 -9.46
C ARG A 288 -11.93 11.79 -9.55
N TYR A 289 -11.18 12.03 -10.62
CA TYR A 289 -10.51 13.31 -10.89
C TYR A 289 -10.52 13.63 -12.38
N ASP A 290 -11.51 14.42 -12.82
CA ASP A 290 -11.72 14.73 -14.24
C ASP A 290 -10.75 15.78 -14.79
N GLY A 291 -10.23 16.68 -13.96
CA GLY A 291 -9.37 17.79 -14.39
C GLY A 291 -7.87 17.50 -14.40
N LEU A 292 -7.40 16.38 -13.83
CA LEU A 292 -5.99 16.16 -13.61
C LEU A 292 -5.24 15.82 -14.91
N ILE A 293 -5.84 15.04 -15.81
CA ILE A 293 -5.23 14.70 -17.12
C ILE A 293 -5.05 15.95 -17.96
N SER A 294 -6.07 16.81 -18.04
CA SER A 294 -5.99 18.08 -18.79
C SER A 294 -5.00 19.06 -18.16
N TYR A 295 -4.82 19.06 -16.85
CA TYR A 295 -3.81 19.86 -16.17
C TYR A 295 -2.39 19.54 -16.67
N PHE A 296 -2.08 18.27 -16.93
CA PHE A 296 -0.80 17.84 -17.50
C PHE A 296 -0.73 18.00 -19.03
N GLY A 297 -1.73 18.60 -19.67
CA GLY A 297 -1.77 18.83 -21.12
C GLY A 297 -2.33 17.69 -21.95
N GLY A 298 -3.00 16.73 -21.30
CA GLY A 298 -3.77 15.67 -21.96
C GLY A 298 -5.14 16.14 -22.45
N PRO A 299 -5.92 15.27 -23.11
CA PRO A 299 -7.26 15.59 -23.60
C PRO A 299 -8.21 16.01 -22.47
N LYS A 300 -9.05 17.02 -22.72
CA LYS A 300 -9.94 17.62 -21.70
C LYS A 300 -11.07 16.70 -21.25
N GLU A 301 -11.54 15.86 -22.15
CA GLU A 301 -12.67 14.95 -21.93
C GLU A 301 -12.26 13.69 -21.16
N MET A 302 -10.96 13.46 -21.01
CA MET A 302 -10.48 12.28 -20.32
C MET A 302 -10.48 12.46 -18.82
N SER A 303 -10.93 11.44 -18.15
CA SER A 303 -11.09 11.36 -16.72
C SER A 303 -10.20 10.25 -16.13
N GLY A 304 -10.01 10.28 -14.83
CA GLY A 304 -9.34 9.21 -14.11
C GLY A 304 -10.03 8.96 -12.78
N ILE A 305 -9.87 7.73 -12.31
CA ILE A 305 -10.24 7.34 -10.95
C ILE A 305 -9.14 6.45 -10.38
N GLY A 306 -8.88 6.61 -9.09
CA GLY A 306 -7.90 5.78 -8.42
C GLY A 306 -8.02 5.89 -6.91
N TRP A 307 -7.25 5.07 -6.24
CA TRP A 307 -7.13 5.09 -4.78
C TRP A 307 -5.74 4.69 -4.35
N ALA A 308 -5.43 5.01 -3.12
CA ALA A 308 -4.18 4.58 -2.51
C ALA A 308 -4.38 4.12 -1.06
N LEU A 309 -3.57 3.16 -0.63
CA LEU A 309 -3.44 2.70 0.73
C LEU A 309 -2.01 2.84 1.23
N GLY A 310 -1.85 3.04 2.53
CA GLY A 310 -0.54 2.96 3.19
C GLY A 310 -0.29 1.53 3.65
N GLU A 311 0.76 0.90 3.13
CA GLU A 311 1.07 -0.50 3.44
C GLU A 311 1.36 -0.70 4.94
N GLU A 312 2.07 0.24 5.59
CA GLU A 312 2.29 0.20 7.04
C GLU A 312 0.98 0.17 7.83
N ARG A 313 0.01 0.97 7.38
CA ARG A 313 -1.29 1.07 8.06
C ARG A 313 -2.12 -0.18 7.88
N LEU A 314 -2.09 -0.74 6.68
CA LEU A 314 -2.76 -2.01 6.39
C LEU A 314 -2.17 -3.16 7.22
N LEU A 315 -0.84 -3.28 7.29
CA LEU A 315 -0.19 -4.30 8.12
C LEU A 315 -0.51 -4.14 9.61
N ILE A 316 -0.60 -2.91 10.12
CA ILE A 316 -1.01 -2.65 11.52
C ILE A 316 -2.46 -3.09 11.76
N ALA A 317 -3.36 -2.82 10.80
CA ALA A 317 -4.77 -3.23 10.91
C ALA A 317 -4.90 -4.76 10.90
N LEU A 318 -4.19 -5.42 9.98
CA LEU A 318 -4.18 -6.89 9.88
C LEU A 318 -3.61 -7.54 11.14
N GLU A 319 -2.51 -7.02 11.68
CA GLU A 319 -1.89 -7.56 12.89
C GLU A 319 -2.84 -7.44 14.10
N ALA A 320 -3.61 -6.36 14.18
CA ALA A 320 -4.60 -6.15 15.24
C ALA A 320 -5.80 -7.11 15.15
N GLU A 321 -6.20 -7.53 13.95
CA GLU A 321 -7.35 -8.42 13.77
C GLU A 321 -6.98 -9.91 13.77
N ASN A 322 -5.90 -10.26 13.07
CA ASN A 322 -5.61 -11.66 12.71
C ASN A 322 -4.20 -12.11 13.13
N GLY A 323 -3.40 -11.22 13.70
CA GLY A 323 -1.97 -11.46 13.90
C GLY A 323 -1.17 -11.26 12.60
N PRO A 324 0.10 -11.67 12.57
CA PRO A 324 0.99 -11.41 11.44
C PRO A 324 0.56 -12.15 10.18
N LEU A 325 0.51 -11.44 9.04
CA LEU A 325 0.11 -11.96 7.73
C LEU A 325 0.99 -13.12 7.25
N ALA A 326 2.27 -13.07 7.57
CA ALA A 326 3.23 -14.14 7.28
C ALA A 326 4.35 -14.17 8.31
N GLN A 327 4.96 -15.33 8.43
CA GLN A 327 6.14 -15.54 9.27
C GLN A 327 7.32 -16.00 8.41
N LYS A 328 8.53 -15.73 8.87
CA LYS A 328 9.73 -16.30 8.25
C LYS A 328 9.60 -17.82 8.25
N PRO A 329 9.61 -18.47 7.09
CA PRO A 329 9.56 -19.93 7.05
C PRO A 329 10.86 -20.51 7.60
N GLY A 330 10.75 -21.67 8.24
CA GLY A 330 11.89 -22.46 8.69
C GLY A 330 12.77 -22.92 7.53
N LEU A 331 13.93 -23.45 7.85
CA LEU A 331 14.81 -24.10 6.88
C LEU A 331 14.24 -25.48 6.52
N ASP A 332 14.45 -25.89 5.27
CA ASP A 332 14.18 -27.27 4.86
C ASP A 332 15.25 -28.20 5.45
N ALA A 333 16.52 -27.77 5.43
CA ALA A 333 17.60 -28.53 6.04
C ALA A 333 18.66 -27.62 6.70
N TYR A 334 19.26 -28.12 7.77
CA TYR A 334 20.45 -27.53 8.35
C TYR A 334 21.62 -28.56 8.29
N VAL A 335 22.66 -28.20 7.57
CA VAL A 335 23.85 -29.07 7.42
C VAL A 335 24.76 -28.86 8.63
N MET A 336 24.94 -29.91 9.41
CA MET A 336 25.78 -29.96 10.61
C MET A 336 27.10 -30.62 10.29
N CYS A 337 28.18 -29.88 10.37
CA CYS A 337 29.54 -30.42 10.24
C CYS A 337 30.03 -30.85 11.62
N LEU A 338 30.32 -32.14 11.77
CA LEU A 338 30.76 -32.73 13.04
C LEU A 338 32.28 -32.64 13.22
N ASP A 339 33.04 -32.73 12.13
CA ASP A 339 34.50 -32.76 12.09
C ASP A 339 35.04 -31.75 11.09
N GLU A 340 36.08 -31.02 11.42
CA GLU A 340 36.72 -30.06 10.52
C GLU A 340 37.17 -30.69 9.19
N SER A 341 37.60 -31.97 9.23
CA SER A 341 37.99 -32.73 8.04
C SER A 341 36.86 -32.94 7.02
N ALA A 342 35.61 -32.92 7.49
CA ALA A 342 34.42 -33.09 6.65
C ALA A 342 33.82 -31.74 6.16
N ARG A 343 34.38 -30.61 6.54
CA ARG A 343 33.79 -29.27 6.30
C ARG A 343 33.62 -28.95 4.83
N THR A 344 34.57 -29.27 3.99
CA THR A 344 34.48 -29.08 2.54
C THR A 344 33.33 -29.90 1.94
N TYR A 345 33.21 -31.16 2.35
CA TYR A 345 32.15 -32.06 1.90
C TYR A 345 30.78 -31.57 2.38
N ALA A 346 30.66 -31.10 3.62
CA ALA A 346 29.45 -30.49 4.13
C ALA A 346 29.04 -29.22 3.34
N PHE A 347 30.03 -28.42 2.94
CA PHE A 347 29.79 -27.24 2.11
C PHE A 347 29.34 -27.57 0.67
N GLU A 348 29.90 -28.67 0.11
CA GLU A 348 29.43 -29.19 -1.18
C GLU A 348 27.96 -29.63 -1.12
N ILE A 349 27.59 -30.40 -0.06
CA ILE A 349 26.19 -30.81 0.17
C ILE A 349 25.27 -29.58 0.34
N LEU A 350 25.66 -28.59 1.14
CA LEU A 350 24.90 -27.33 1.27
C LEU A 350 24.65 -26.68 -0.08
N THR A 351 25.68 -26.59 -0.91
CA THR A 351 25.62 -25.97 -2.23
C THR A 351 24.74 -26.76 -3.19
N GLN A 352 24.87 -28.11 -3.15
CA GLN A 352 23.99 -28.99 -3.93
C GLN A 352 22.53 -28.81 -3.55
N LEU A 353 22.16 -28.82 -2.29
CA LEU A 353 20.80 -28.61 -1.82
C LEU A 353 20.23 -27.28 -2.27
N ARG A 354 21.00 -26.19 -2.18
CA ARG A 354 20.60 -24.88 -2.66
C ARG A 354 20.33 -24.83 -4.16
N ALA A 355 21.13 -25.56 -4.95
CA ALA A 355 20.95 -25.68 -6.39
C ALA A 355 19.64 -26.38 -6.77
N TYR A 356 19.13 -27.26 -5.93
CA TYR A 356 17.81 -27.93 -6.06
C TYR A 356 16.66 -27.17 -5.40
N GLY A 357 16.91 -25.94 -4.91
CA GLY A 357 15.84 -25.07 -4.39
C GLY A 357 15.56 -25.20 -2.90
N TYR A 358 16.27 -26.04 -2.18
CA TYR A 358 16.10 -26.17 -0.72
C TYR A 358 16.62 -24.95 0.03
N ARG A 359 15.89 -24.50 1.01
CA ARG A 359 16.32 -23.44 1.93
C ARG A 359 17.19 -24.04 3.01
N CYS A 360 18.49 -23.89 2.88
CA CYS A 360 19.47 -24.55 3.74
C CYS A 360 20.50 -23.59 4.32
N GLU A 361 21.03 -23.94 5.48
CA GLU A 361 22.14 -23.24 6.14
C GLU A 361 23.11 -24.25 6.79
N MET A 362 24.32 -23.78 7.09
CA MET A 362 25.30 -24.52 7.89
C MET A 362 26.08 -23.59 8.83
N ASP A 363 26.78 -24.16 9.79
CA ASP A 363 27.67 -23.39 10.64
C ASP A 363 28.95 -22.99 9.92
N MET A 364 29.10 -21.70 9.63
CA MET A 364 30.30 -21.14 8.97
C MET A 364 31.46 -20.86 9.93
N GLN A 365 31.25 -21.00 11.25
CA GLN A 365 32.24 -20.61 12.27
C GLN A 365 32.96 -21.80 12.92
N GLY A 366 32.62 -23.04 12.58
CA GLY A 366 33.18 -24.22 13.21
C GLY A 366 32.76 -24.39 14.67
N ARG A 367 31.54 -24.00 15.01
CA ARG A 367 31.02 -24.11 16.38
C ARG A 367 30.75 -25.57 16.77
N SER A 368 30.75 -25.82 18.07
CA SER A 368 30.50 -27.16 18.59
C SER A 368 29.13 -27.71 18.17
N PHE A 369 29.01 -29.05 18.11
CA PHE A 369 27.77 -29.77 17.81
C PHE A 369 26.55 -29.21 18.58
N LYS A 370 26.71 -29.00 19.91
CA LYS A 370 25.63 -28.41 20.74
C LYS A 370 25.22 -27.03 20.26
N SER A 371 26.12 -26.20 19.78
CA SER A 371 25.84 -24.86 19.26
C SER A 371 25.13 -24.91 17.91
N GLN A 372 25.54 -25.85 17.05
CA GLN A 372 24.88 -26.08 15.76
C GLN A 372 23.45 -26.59 15.97
N PHE A 373 23.24 -27.52 16.91
CA PHE A 373 21.87 -28.01 17.23
C PHE A 373 20.93 -26.90 17.72
N LYS A 374 21.45 -25.97 18.55
CA LYS A 374 20.69 -24.77 18.93
C LYS A 374 20.36 -23.86 17.74
N ALA A 375 21.20 -23.85 16.70
CA ALA A 375 20.92 -23.10 15.48
C ALA A 375 19.81 -23.78 14.64
N VAL A 376 19.81 -25.11 14.58
CA VAL A 376 18.74 -25.92 13.97
C VAL A 376 17.39 -25.54 14.54
N ASP A 377 17.26 -25.56 15.88
CA ASP A 377 16.00 -25.21 16.58
C ASP A 377 15.61 -23.73 16.33
N ARG A 378 16.57 -22.81 16.47
CA ARG A 378 16.30 -21.37 16.28
C ARG A 378 15.87 -21.05 14.86
N MET A 379 16.42 -21.75 13.85
CA MET A 379 16.09 -21.57 12.44
C MET A 379 14.91 -22.42 12.00
N LYS A 380 14.29 -23.16 12.93
CA LYS A 380 13.13 -24.02 12.68
C LYS A 380 13.35 -24.93 11.48
N ALA A 381 14.51 -25.58 11.40
CA ALA A 381 14.81 -26.51 10.32
C ALA A 381 13.92 -27.75 10.43
N LYS A 382 13.44 -28.27 9.28
CA LYS A 382 12.65 -29.51 9.21
C LYS A 382 13.55 -30.73 9.35
N THR A 383 14.75 -30.65 8.78
CA THR A 383 15.75 -31.74 8.81
C THR A 383 17.11 -31.22 9.26
N ALA A 384 17.87 -32.09 9.92
CA ALA A 384 19.29 -31.88 10.19
C ALA A 384 20.11 -32.94 9.43
N ILE A 385 21.07 -32.47 8.64
CA ILE A 385 21.97 -33.32 7.86
C ILE A 385 23.34 -33.33 8.59
N LEU A 386 23.68 -34.46 9.16
CA LEU A 386 24.90 -34.63 9.95
C LEU A 386 25.98 -35.23 9.08
N ILE A 387 27.15 -34.60 9.10
CA ILE A 387 28.27 -34.97 8.27
C ILE A 387 29.55 -34.95 9.11
N GLY A 388 30.13 -36.12 9.31
CA GLY A 388 31.42 -36.33 9.91
C GLY A 388 32.41 -37.02 8.94
N GLU A 389 33.52 -37.45 9.46
CA GLU A 389 34.55 -38.17 8.69
C GLU A 389 34.02 -39.48 8.12
N THR A 390 33.18 -40.19 8.87
CA THR A 390 32.54 -41.46 8.46
C THR A 390 31.65 -41.29 7.27
N GLU A 391 30.73 -40.31 7.32
CA GLU A 391 29.81 -40.02 6.25
C GLU A 391 30.55 -39.57 4.98
N LYS A 392 31.55 -38.69 5.14
CA LYS A 392 32.40 -38.26 4.02
C LYS A 392 33.13 -39.45 3.38
N ALA A 393 33.71 -40.33 4.16
CA ALA A 393 34.46 -41.49 3.66
C ALA A 393 33.58 -42.50 2.90
N ALA A 394 32.31 -42.62 3.32
CA ALA A 394 31.30 -43.46 2.69
C ALA A 394 30.57 -42.80 1.53
N ASN A 395 30.81 -41.51 1.23
CA ASN A 395 30.02 -40.66 0.31
C ASN A 395 28.54 -40.66 0.68
N GLN A 396 28.23 -40.58 1.98
CA GLN A 396 26.90 -40.58 2.55
C GLN A 396 26.66 -39.32 3.40
N VAL A 397 25.43 -39.16 3.85
CA VAL A 397 25.00 -38.19 4.85
C VAL A 397 24.02 -38.84 5.82
N ALA A 398 24.04 -38.45 7.09
CA ALA A 398 23.00 -38.87 8.02
C ALA A 398 21.90 -37.82 8.10
N VAL A 399 20.71 -38.11 7.61
CA VAL A 399 19.54 -37.21 7.61
C VAL A 399 18.70 -37.55 8.81
N LYS A 400 18.43 -36.53 9.65
CA LYS A 400 17.53 -36.61 10.79
C LYS A 400 16.31 -35.76 10.54
N ASN A 401 15.15 -36.36 10.39
CA ASN A 401 13.88 -35.70 10.41
C ASN A 401 13.57 -35.20 11.84
N LEU A 402 13.34 -33.90 12.03
CA LEU A 402 13.23 -33.30 13.36
C LEU A 402 11.82 -33.43 13.95
N GLU A 403 10.82 -33.67 13.12
CA GLU A 403 9.44 -33.91 13.53
C GLU A 403 9.29 -35.35 14.04
N THR A 404 9.62 -36.35 13.21
CA THR A 404 9.51 -37.76 13.54
C THR A 404 10.65 -38.28 14.40
N ARG A 405 11.75 -37.54 14.50
CA ARG A 405 13.04 -37.90 15.17
C ARG A 405 13.75 -39.12 14.58
N LYS A 406 13.32 -39.63 13.44
CA LYS A 406 14.00 -40.69 12.71
C LYS A 406 15.28 -40.15 12.09
N GLN A 407 16.34 -41.01 12.07
CA GLN A 407 17.61 -40.69 11.44
C GLN A 407 17.99 -41.84 10.53
N GLU A 408 18.40 -41.56 9.32
CA GLU A 408 18.77 -42.54 8.31
C GLU A 408 20.06 -42.09 7.60
N SER A 409 20.90 -43.07 7.20
CA SER A 409 22.08 -42.80 6.37
C SER A 409 21.67 -42.93 4.91
N ILE A 410 21.93 -41.90 4.13
CA ILE A 410 21.53 -41.78 2.74
C ILE A 410 22.73 -41.55 1.87
N ASP A 411 22.85 -42.27 0.75
CA ASP A 411 23.86 -42.01 -0.25
C ASP A 411 23.71 -40.60 -0.82
N ARG A 412 24.84 -39.92 -1.07
CA ARG A 412 24.80 -38.53 -1.58
C ARG A 412 23.97 -38.40 -2.84
N GLU A 413 23.97 -39.38 -3.71
CA GLU A 413 23.24 -39.39 -4.98
C GLU A 413 21.71 -39.46 -4.76
N ASP A 414 21.26 -40.10 -3.68
CA ASP A 414 19.85 -40.28 -3.35
C ASP A 414 19.31 -39.18 -2.42
N LEU A 415 20.17 -38.29 -1.93
CA LEU A 415 19.79 -37.28 -0.94
C LEU A 415 18.61 -36.40 -1.39
N ILE A 416 18.62 -35.96 -2.63
CA ILE A 416 17.55 -35.08 -3.15
C ILE A 416 16.21 -35.81 -3.18
N ASN A 417 16.18 -37.01 -3.77
CA ASN A 417 14.96 -37.83 -3.83
C ASN A 417 14.42 -38.16 -2.43
N TYR A 418 15.32 -38.42 -1.48
CA TYR A 418 14.93 -38.67 -0.09
C TYR A 418 14.33 -37.44 0.56
N LEU A 419 14.90 -36.24 0.38
CA LEU A 419 14.38 -35.01 0.94
C LEU A 419 13.04 -34.62 0.29
N ASP A 420 12.88 -34.81 -1.02
CA ASP A 420 11.61 -34.59 -1.71
C ASP A 420 10.50 -35.45 -1.08
N SER A 421 10.76 -36.75 -0.83
CA SER A 421 9.80 -37.63 -0.19
C SER A 421 9.41 -37.20 1.24
N LEU A 422 10.28 -36.49 1.95
CA LEU A 422 9.98 -35.95 3.28
C LEU A 422 9.19 -34.62 3.25
N MET A 423 9.13 -33.96 2.10
CA MET A 423 8.45 -32.66 1.96
C MET A 423 7.06 -32.79 1.34
N GLU A 424 6.76 -33.94 0.72
CA GLU A 424 5.44 -34.23 0.13
C GLU A 424 4.41 -34.71 1.19
N ASP A 425 4.85 -35.13 2.38
CA ASP A 425 4.01 -35.49 3.55
C ASP A 425 3.75 -34.24 4.43
#